data_d1edb1cb250011f83d6c20b666e39c13
#
_entry.id   d1edb1cb250011f83d6c20b666e39c13
#
_cell.length_a   1.000
_cell.length_b   1.000
_cell.length_c   1.000
_cell.angle_alpha   90.00
_cell.angle_beta   90.00
_cell.angle_gamma   90.00
#
_symmetry.space_group_name_H-M   'P 1'
#
loop_
_entity.id
_entity.type
_entity.pdbx_description
1 polymer ?
#
loop_
_entity_poly.entity_id
_entity_poly.type
_entity_poly.pdbx_seq_one_letter_code
_entity_poly.pdbx_strand_id
1 'polypeptide(L)'
;MFIAKLIVTEKPSVAISYAKILGVHGRQDGYLEGNGYLVSWCVGHLVELAPPSAYGEQYVKWNIADLPILPEKWQYLVSASTKKQFGILKKLMHRADVNTVVNSCDAGREGELIFRLVYEQAGCKKPVSRLWLSSMEDSAVRAGFANLKPSTEYDALYQAALCRERADWMVGINCSRLFSCLYGRPLAVGRVMTPTLAMTVEREAAIAAFVPKKFYTVALELTSGFVASSRRISEKAAAEKLLAGCREEMVSTIQKITRKEKAENPPPLYDLTTLQRDANRLLGYSAQQTLDYVQSLYEKQLTTYPRTDSCY
;
A
#
# COMPACT_ATOMS: atom_id res chain seq x y z
N MET A 1 25.40 19.41 -30.33
CA MET A 1 25.38 18.65 -29.07
C MET A 1 24.02 17.97 -28.97
N PHE A 2 23.96 16.66 -28.96
CA PHE A 2 22.67 15.96 -28.88
C PHE A 2 22.08 16.20 -27.48
N ILE A 3 20.86 16.68 -27.45
CA ILE A 3 20.10 16.93 -26.21
C ILE A 3 19.47 15.61 -25.78
N ALA A 4 19.72 15.18 -24.57
CA ALA A 4 19.16 13.96 -23.99
C ALA A 4 18.16 14.25 -22.87
N LYS A 5 17.15 13.38 -22.72
CA LYS A 5 16.26 13.35 -21.56
C LYS A 5 16.68 12.21 -20.64
N LEU A 6 16.80 12.49 -19.33
CA LEU A 6 17.05 11.47 -18.32
C LEU A 6 15.73 10.96 -17.77
N ILE A 7 15.46 9.68 -17.96
CA ILE A 7 14.30 8.97 -17.41
C ILE A 7 14.75 8.25 -16.15
N VAL A 8 14.06 8.48 -15.03
CA VAL A 8 14.35 7.82 -13.75
C VAL A 8 13.13 7.02 -13.32
N THR A 9 13.29 5.71 -13.19
CA THR A 9 12.25 4.79 -12.73
C THR A 9 12.51 4.34 -11.30
N GLU A 10 11.52 3.73 -10.66
CA GLU A 10 11.66 3.18 -9.30
C GLU A 10 12.48 1.88 -9.28
N LYS A 11 12.40 1.07 -10.36
CA LYS A 11 12.97 -0.28 -10.42
C LYS A 11 13.72 -0.51 -11.73
N PRO A 12 14.77 -1.36 -11.72
CA PRO A 12 15.49 -1.72 -12.93
C PRO A 12 14.63 -2.39 -14.01
N SER A 13 13.68 -3.24 -13.64
CA SER A 13 12.79 -3.95 -14.56
C SER A 13 11.96 -2.97 -15.40
N VAL A 14 11.41 -1.93 -14.77
CA VAL A 14 10.64 -0.87 -15.43
C VAL A 14 11.54 -0.06 -16.37
N ALA A 15 12.77 0.27 -15.94
CA ALA A 15 13.73 0.97 -16.78
C ALA A 15 14.05 0.21 -18.07
N ILE A 16 14.27 -1.10 -17.97
CA ILE A 16 14.53 -1.97 -19.12
C ILE A 16 13.33 -2.00 -20.07
N SER A 17 12.11 -2.09 -19.52
CA SER A 17 10.89 -2.07 -20.33
C SER A 17 10.74 -0.75 -21.10
N TYR A 18 10.93 0.39 -20.43
CA TYR A 18 10.87 1.70 -21.09
C TYR A 18 11.99 1.88 -22.12
N ALA A 19 13.21 1.45 -21.81
CA ALA A 19 14.31 1.51 -22.73
C ALA A 19 14.02 0.73 -24.02
N LYS A 20 13.47 -0.48 -23.92
CA LYS A 20 13.04 -1.31 -25.07
C LYS A 20 12.03 -0.58 -25.93
N ILE A 21 10.98 -0.01 -25.33
CA ILE A 21 9.89 0.69 -26.04
C ILE A 21 10.40 1.96 -26.74
N LEU A 22 11.36 2.66 -26.11
CA LEU A 22 11.95 3.89 -26.64
C LEU A 22 13.13 3.66 -27.60
N GLY A 23 13.52 2.40 -27.84
CA GLY A 23 14.65 2.05 -28.73
C GLY A 23 16.00 2.41 -28.11
N VAL A 24 16.15 2.33 -26.80
CA VAL A 24 17.40 2.60 -26.07
C VAL A 24 18.12 1.27 -25.80
N HIS A 25 19.27 1.04 -26.42
CA HIS A 25 19.94 -0.27 -26.40
C HIS A 25 21.33 -0.25 -25.77
N GLY A 26 21.99 0.91 -25.64
CA GLY A 26 23.34 1.02 -25.09
C GLY A 26 23.36 0.77 -23.58
N ARG A 27 23.88 -0.38 -23.14
CA ARG A 27 24.00 -0.75 -21.72
C ARG A 27 25.25 -0.12 -21.10
N GLN A 28 25.05 0.49 -19.94
CA GLN A 28 26.09 1.07 -19.09
C GLN A 28 25.93 0.57 -17.66
N ASP A 29 26.91 0.85 -16.79
CA ASP A 29 26.78 0.54 -15.37
C ASP A 29 25.73 1.43 -14.70
N GLY A 30 24.58 0.84 -14.35
CA GLY A 30 23.47 1.50 -13.68
C GLY A 30 22.53 2.34 -14.57
N TYR A 31 22.66 2.32 -15.90
CA TYR A 31 21.74 2.98 -16.83
C TYR A 31 21.82 2.42 -18.25
N LEU A 32 20.88 2.83 -19.10
CA LEU A 32 20.90 2.58 -20.55
C LEU A 32 20.96 3.93 -21.28
N GLU A 33 21.60 3.97 -22.45
CA GLU A 33 21.77 5.18 -23.24
C GLU A 33 21.49 4.92 -24.72
N GLY A 34 20.81 5.82 -25.40
CA GLY A 34 20.54 5.75 -26.83
C GLY A 34 19.32 6.57 -27.21
N ASN A 35 19.15 6.82 -28.49
CA ASN A 35 18.00 7.49 -29.09
C ASN A 35 17.59 8.81 -28.41
N GLY A 36 18.56 9.58 -27.91
CA GLY A 36 18.30 10.85 -27.18
C GLY A 36 17.79 10.66 -25.74
N TYR A 37 17.87 9.46 -25.18
CA TYR A 37 17.48 9.15 -23.83
C TYR A 37 18.58 8.51 -23.02
N LEU A 38 18.58 8.82 -21.72
CA LEU A 38 19.27 8.09 -20.67
C LEU A 38 18.21 7.50 -19.78
N VAL A 39 18.21 6.19 -19.57
CA VAL A 39 17.23 5.52 -18.71
C VAL A 39 17.95 4.89 -17.54
N SER A 40 17.68 5.38 -16.36
CA SER A 40 18.26 4.88 -15.11
C SER A 40 17.16 4.64 -14.09
N TRP A 41 17.51 4.12 -12.94
CA TRP A 41 16.54 3.65 -11.95
C TRP A 41 17.00 3.89 -10.52
N CYS A 42 16.04 3.95 -9.63
CA CYS A 42 16.21 3.72 -8.21
C CYS A 42 16.19 2.20 -7.93
N VAL A 43 16.47 1.81 -6.71
CA VAL A 43 16.29 0.43 -6.21
C VAL A 43 15.39 0.47 -4.96
N GLY A 44 14.24 1.15 -5.08
CA GLY A 44 13.44 1.62 -3.98
C GLY A 44 14.00 2.92 -3.39
N HIS A 45 13.90 3.13 -2.08
CA HIS A 45 14.44 4.33 -1.42
C HIS A 45 15.98 4.33 -1.44
N LEU A 46 16.58 5.34 -2.08
CA LEU A 46 18.02 5.61 -2.03
C LEU A 46 18.38 6.64 -0.97
N VAL A 47 17.42 7.46 -0.61
CA VAL A 47 17.54 8.55 0.37
C VAL A 47 16.49 8.31 1.44
N GLU A 48 16.88 8.43 2.69
CA GLU A 48 16.07 8.16 3.87
C GLU A 48 16.26 9.24 4.94
N LEU A 49 15.31 9.36 5.86
CA LEU A 49 15.43 10.25 7.01
C LEU A 49 16.63 9.85 7.88
N ALA A 50 17.38 10.84 8.31
CA ALA A 50 18.51 10.64 9.18
C ALA A 50 18.10 10.02 10.52
N PRO A 51 18.92 9.15 11.11
CA PRO A 51 18.65 8.61 12.42
C PRO A 51 18.76 9.70 13.52
N PRO A 52 18.17 9.48 14.69
CA PRO A 52 18.21 10.45 15.78
C PRO A 52 19.60 10.98 16.15
N SER A 53 20.63 10.14 16.05
CA SER A 53 22.02 10.53 16.29
C SER A 53 22.55 11.65 15.37
N ALA A 54 21.94 11.86 14.21
CA ALA A 54 22.30 12.96 13.33
C ALA A 54 21.82 14.34 13.83
N TYR A 55 20.88 14.35 14.77
CA TYR A 55 20.30 15.58 15.36
C TYR A 55 20.96 15.97 16.69
N GLY A 56 21.80 15.10 17.27
CA GLY A 56 22.55 15.40 18.48
C GLY A 56 23.15 14.15 19.11
N GLU A 57 24.32 14.30 19.73
CA GLU A 57 25.03 13.20 20.38
C GLU A 57 24.23 12.59 21.55
N GLN A 58 23.41 13.38 22.25
CA GLN A 58 22.52 12.92 23.32
C GLN A 58 21.53 11.85 22.81
N TYR A 59 21.19 11.86 21.54
CA TYR A 59 20.24 10.90 20.95
C TYR A 59 20.89 9.57 20.54
N VAL A 60 22.19 9.39 20.72
CA VAL A 60 22.86 8.09 20.45
C VAL A 60 22.38 7.03 21.45
N LYS A 61 22.32 7.38 22.73
CA LYS A 61 21.75 6.51 23.78
C LYS A 61 20.27 6.81 23.96
N TRP A 62 19.52 5.78 24.33
CA TRP A 62 18.10 5.94 24.59
C TRP A 62 17.87 6.35 26.04
N ASN A 63 17.37 7.55 26.23
CA ASN A 63 17.07 8.10 27.55
C ASN A 63 15.71 8.82 27.49
N ILE A 64 14.86 8.62 28.49
CA ILE A 64 13.54 9.27 28.58
C ILE A 64 13.66 10.79 28.67
N ALA A 65 14.71 11.28 29.34
CA ALA A 65 14.92 12.73 29.50
C ALA A 65 15.16 13.47 28.16
N ASP A 66 15.57 12.74 27.11
CA ASP A 66 15.85 13.30 25.80
C ASP A 66 14.62 13.30 24.86
N LEU A 67 13.46 12.87 25.35
CA LEU A 67 12.23 12.79 24.58
C LEU A 67 11.29 13.98 24.89
N PRO A 68 10.52 14.46 23.91
CA PRO A 68 10.45 13.98 22.52
C PRO A 68 11.56 14.56 21.63
N ILE A 69 12.04 13.77 20.67
CA ILE A 69 12.93 14.22 19.60
C ILE A 69 12.07 14.84 18.49
N LEU A 70 12.15 16.15 18.33
CA LEU A 70 11.38 16.92 17.36
C LEU A 70 12.35 17.75 16.50
N PRO A 71 12.76 17.25 15.33
CA PRO A 71 13.68 17.97 14.46
C PRO A 71 13.06 19.26 13.93
N GLU A 72 13.72 20.39 14.13
CA GLU A 72 13.33 21.66 13.48
C GLU A 72 13.63 21.64 11.98
N LYS A 73 14.76 21.03 11.61
CA LYS A 73 15.17 20.83 10.22
C LYS A 73 15.39 19.35 9.95
N TRP A 74 14.63 18.83 9.01
CA TRP A 74 14.75 17.44 8.60
C TRP A 74 16.03 17.20 7.81
N GLN A 75 16.76 16.16 8.18
CA GLN A 75 17.97 15.72 7.49
C GLN A 75 17.70 14.42 6.75
N TYR A 76 18.25 14.34 5.55
CA TYR A 76 18.14 13.16 4.69
C TYR A 76 19.52 12.64 4.37
N LEU A 77 19.70 11.34 4.36
CA LEU A 77 20.97 10.66 4.11
C LEU A 77 20.81 9.69 2.94
N VAL A 78 21.84 9.55 2.15
CA VAL A 78 21.91 8.49 1.16
C VAL A 78 22.23 7.18 1.86
N SER A 79 21.37 6.16 1.66
CA SER A 79 21.57 4.84 2.25
C SER A 79 22.90 4.22 1.79
N ALA A 80 23.63 3.63 2.72
CA ALA A 80 24.96 3.07 2.44
C ALA A 80 24.90 1.96 1.37
N SER A 81 23.85 1.14 1.39
CA SER A 81 23.63 0.04 0.45
C SER A 81 23.36 0.50 -0.99
N THR A 82 22.82 1.70 -1.17
CA THR A 82 22.40 2.24 -2.48
C THR A 82 23.28 3.38 -2.98
N LYS A 83 24.35 3.70 -2.24
CA LYS A 83 25.25 4.82 -2.53
C LYS A 83 25.84 4.79 -3.96
N LYS A 84 26.14 3.60 -4.50
CA LYS A 84 26.64 3.44 -5.86
C LYS A 84 25.61 3.95 -6.87
N GLN A 85 24.37 3.48 -6.79
CA GLN A 85 23.30 3.85 -7.72
C GLN A 85 22.90 5.33 -7.58
N PHE A 86 22.87 5.86 -6.36
CA PHE A 86 22.69 7.29 -6.14
C PHE A 86 23.79 8.11 -6.83
N GLY A 87 25.05 7.69 -6.72
CA GLY A 87 26.19 8.35 -7.38
C GLY A 87 26.05 8.38 -8.91
N ILE A 88 25.54 7.29 -9.50
CA ILE A 88 25.26 7.23 -10.95
C ILE A 88 24.16 8.23 -11.31
N LEU A 89 23.02 8.20 -10.63
CA LEU A 89 21.91 9.14 -10.88
C LEU A 89 22.36 10.59 -10.73
N LYS A 90 23.11 10.91 -9.68
CA LYS A 90 23.67 12.25 -9.47
C LYS A 90 24.54 12.69 -10.64
N LYS A 91 25.46 11.83 -11.14
CA LYS A 91 26.28 12.11 -12.32
C LYS A 91 25.43 12.36 -13.56
N LEU A 92 24.45 11.50 -13.82
CA LEU A 92 23.55 11.62 -14.98
C LEU A 92 22.73 12.91 -14.93
N MET A 93 22.19 13.29 -13.77
CA MET A 93 21.45 14.53 -13.57
C MET A 93 22.28 15.79 -13.84
N HIS A 94 23.61 15.71 -13.70
CA HIS A 94 24.52 16.84 -13.92
C HIS A 94 25.23 16.80 -15.30
N ARG A 95 24.97 15.78 -16.14
CA ARG A 95 25.53 15.75 -17.50
C ARG A 95 25.10 16.98 -18.31
N ALA A 96 26.02 17.58 -19.01
CA ALA A 96 25.77 18.80 -19.79
C ALA A 96 24.78 18.62 -20.95
N ASP A 97 24.73 17.39 -21.50
CA ASP A 97 23.81 17.02 -22.59
C ASP A 97 22.38 16.68 -22.12
N VAL A 98 22.15 16.49 -20.81
CA VAL A 98 20.82 16.29 -20.24
C VAL A 98 20.15 17.64 -20.01
N ASN A 99 19.00 17.88 -20.60
CA ASN A 99 18.25 19.13 -20.43
C ASN A 99 17.01 18.97 -19.54
N THR A 100 16.45 17.77 -19.42
CA THR A 100 15.22 17.50 -18.67
C THR A 100 15.34 16.16 -17.96
N VAL A 101 14.82 16.08 -16.74
CA VAL A 101 14.70 14.84 -15.99
C VAL A 101 13.23 14.44 -15.98
N VAL A 102 12.94 13.17 -16.30
CA VAL A 102 11.58 12.63 -16.29
C VAL A 102 11.43 11.71 -15.09
N ASN A 103 10.58 12.10 -14.14
CA ASN A 103 10.16 11.23 -13.06
C ASN A 103 9.21 10.16 -13.61
N SER A 104 9.68 8.94 -13.70
CA SER A 104 8.95 7.76 -14.19
C SER A 104 8.85 6.67 -13.11
N CYS A 105 8.97 7.05 -11.84
CA CYS A 105 8.68 6.15 -10.72
C CYS A 105 7.19 5.81 -10.67
N ASP A 106 6.86 4.78 -9.92
CA ASP A 106 5.49 4.25 -9.83
C ASP A 106 4.45 5.37 -9.59
N ALA A 107 3.25 5.20 -10.14
CA ALA A 107 2.17 6.18 -10.07
C ALA A 107 1.54 6.20 -8.66
N GLY A 108 2.17 6.86 -7.72
CA GLY A 108 1.75 6.93 -6.33
C GLY A 108 2.59 7.88 -5.48
N ARG A 109 2.19 8.06 -4.23
CA ARG A 109 2.90 8.90 -3.25
C ARG A 109 4.35 8.46 -3.05
N GLU A 110 4.58 7.16 -2.94
CA GLU A 110 5.92 6.60 -2.71
C GLU A 110 6.85 6.87 -3.88
N GLY A 111 6.39 6.62 -5.13
CA GLY A 111 7.19 6.90 -6.31
C GLY A 111 7.53 8.38 -6.46
N GLU A 112 6.61 9.28 -6.08
CA GLU A 112 6.90 10.72 -6.06
C GLU A 112 7.94 11.07 -4.99
N LEU A 113 7.82 10.50 -3.78
CA LEU A 113 8.76 10.70 -2.69
C LEU A 113 10.17 10.20 -3.05
N ILE A 114 10.28 8.95 -3.54
CA ILE A 114 11.55 8.34 -3.93
C ILE A 114 12.30 9.23 -4.93
N PHE A 115 11.61 9.67 -5.98
CA PHE A 115 12.24 10.50 -7.00
C PHE A 115 12.66 11.87 -6.45
N ARG A 116 11.75 12.57 -5.75
CA ARG A 116 12.01 13.94 -5.29
C ARG A 116 13.15 14.00 -4.29
N LEU A 117 13.21 13.05 -3.35
CA LEU A 117 14.32 12.97 -2.40
C LEU A 117 15.67 12.76 -3.11
N VAL A 118 15.71 11.89 -4.13
CA VAL A 118 16.94 11.68 -4.93
C VAL A 118 17.31 12.94 -5.71
N TYR A 119 16.35 13.60 -6.34
CA TYR A 119 16.55 14.82 -7.11
C TYR A 119 17.07 15.97 -6.24
N GLU A 120 16.47 16.19 -5.09
CA GLU A 120 16.87 17.21 -4.11
C GLU A 120 18.26 16.91 -3.53
N GLN A 121 18.49 15.67 -3.09
CA GLN A 121 19.76 15.25 -2.51
C GLN A 121 20.91 15.25 -3.53
N ALA A 122 20.60 15.04 -4.81
CA ALA A 122 21.57 15.20 -5.89
C ALA A 122 21.92 16.69 -6.12
N GLY A 123 21.10 17.65 -5.69
CA GLY A 123 21.26 19.07 -5.95
C GLY A 123 20.98 19.47 -7.40
N CYS A 124 20.16 18.68 -8.11
CA CYS A 124 19.79 18.95 -9.49
C CYS A 124 18.89 20.18 -9.59
N LYS A 125 19.04 20.96 -10.67
CA LYS A 125 18.24 22.18 -10.94
C LYS A 125 17.55 22.15 -12.31
N LYS A 126 17.65 21.02 -13.02
CA LYS A 126 17.07 20.88 -14.35
C LYS A 126 15.56 20.75 -14.28
N PRO A 127 14.82 21.17 -15.33
CA PRO A 127 13.38 20.97 -15.38
C PRO A 127 12.98 19.51 -15.20
N VAL A 128 11.89 19.28 -14.48
CA VAL A 128 11.35 17.94 -14.24
C VAL A 128 9.97 17.81 -14.86
N SER A 129 9.76 16.72 -15.60
CA SER A 129 8.45 16.29 -16.07
C SER A 129 8.05 14.98 -15.39
N ARG A 130 6.76 14.71 -15.31
CA ARG A 130 6.20 13.49 -14.70
C ARG A 130 5.55 12.60 -15.74
N LEU A 131 5.97 11.36 -15.78
CA LEU A 131 5.27 10.27 -16.46
C LEU A 131 4.36 9.57 -15.44
N TRP A 132 3.05 9.60 -15.68
CA TRP A 132 2.07 8.94 -14.80
C TRP A 132 1.36 7.84 -15.55
N LEU A 133 1.63 6.58 -15.21
CA LEU A 133 1.09 5.41 -15.90
C LEU A 133 0.51 4.40 -14.89
N SER A 134 -0.67 3.88 -15.21
CA SER A 134 -1.31 2.75 -14.54
C SER A 134 -1.17 1.42 -15.28
N SER A 135 -0.67 1.45 -16.52
CA SER A 135 -0.45 0.27 -17.37
C SER A 135 0.95 0.30 -17.99
N MET A 136 1.54 -0.88 -18.13
CA MET A 136 2.85 -1.08 -18.77
C MET A 136 2.75 -1.52 -20.24
N GLU A 137 1.57 -1.49 -20.84
CA GLU A 137 1.40 -1.77 -22.27
C GLU A 137 2.18 -0.77 -23.13
N ASP A 138 2.78 -1.24 -24.21
CA ASP A 138 3.60 -0.44 -25.11
C ASP A 138 2.87 0.82 -25.63
N SER A 139 1.60 0.68 -25.96
CA SER A 139 0.73 1.78 -26.40
C SER A 139 0.55 2.85 -25.32
N ALA A 140 0.28 2.43 -24.07
CA ALA A 140 0.11 3.31 -22.92
C ALA A 140 1.42 4.03 -22.56
N VAL A 141 2.55 3.31 -22.61
CA VAL A 141 3.87 3.90 -22.36
C VAL A 141 4.22 4.95 -23.41
N ARG A 142 4.03 4.66 -24.73
CA ARG A 142 4.28 5.63 -25.80
C ARG A 142 3.40 6.87 -25.65
N ALA A 143 2.11 6.69 -25.42
CA ALA A 143 1.17 7.78 -25.19
C ALA A 143 1.55 8.62 -23.97
N GLY A 144 2.00 7.99 -22.88
CA GLY A 144 2.46 8.67 -21.66
C GLY A 144 3.70 9.53 -21.91
N PHE A 145 4.70 9.01 -22.62
CA PHE A 145 5.91 9.80 -22.99
C PHE A 145 5.61 10.94 -23.96
N ALA A 146 4.56 10.84 -24.78
CA ALA A 146 4.09 11.94 -25.62
C ALA A 146 3.34 13.02 -24.82
N ASN A 147 2.79 12.68 -23.64
CA ASN A 147 1.94 13.55 -22.83
C ASN A 147 2.49 13.71 -21.40
N LEU A 148 3.79 13.98 -21.28
CA LEU A 148 4.42 14.25 -19.98
C LEU A 148 3.81 15.50 -19.33
N LYS A 149 3.58 15.42 -18.03
CA LYS A 149 3.03 16.53 -17.23
C LYS A 149 4.13 17.29 -16.49
N PRO A 150 3.92 18.58 -16.19
CA PRO A 150 4.81 19.30 -15.28
C PRO A 150 4.85 18.64 -13.91
N SER A 151 6.06 18.53 -13.33
CA SER A 151 6.24 17.97 -11.99
C SER A 151 5.46 18.72 -10.91
N THR A 152 5.22 20.01 -11.10
CA THR A 152 4.50 20.87 -10.15
C THR A 152 3.04 20.45 -9.92
N GLU A 153 2.40 19.77 -10.85
CA GLU A 153 1.06 19.21 -10.65
C GLU A 153 1.01 18.16 -9.51
N TYR A 154 2.16 17.63 -9.12
CA TYR A 154 2.30 16.57 -8.10
C TYR A 154 2.91 17.07 -6.78
N ASP A 155 3.05 18.40 -6.59
CA ASP A 155 3.64 18.97 -5.38
C ASP A 155 2.82 18.63 -4.13
N ALA A 156 1.49 18.71 -4.20
CA ALA A 156 0.61 18.33 -3.09
C ALA A 156 0.77 16.85 -2.71
N LEU A 157 0.95 15.97 -3.70
CA LEU A 157 1.19 14.55 -3.49
C LEU A 157 2.53 14.29 -2.79
N TYR A 158 3.58 15.01 -3.21
CA TYR A 158 4.90 14.97 -2.58
C TYR A 158 4.83 15.46 -1.13
N GLN A 159 4.17 16.60 -0.86
CA GLN A 159 4.00 17.10 0.49
C GLN A 159 3.24 16.12 1.40
N ALA A 160 2.21 15.47 0.89
CA ALA A 160 1.48 14.42 1.61
C ALA A 160 2.38 13.23 1.96
N ALA A 161 3.26 12.83 1.04
CA ALA A 161 4.24 11.78 1.27
C ALA A 161 5.27 12.15 2.35
N LEU A 162 5.83 13.38 2.27
CA LEU A 162 6.75 13.91 3.27
C LEU A 162 6.12 14.00 4.67
N CYS A 163 4.89 14.51 4.77
CA CYS A 163 4.18 14.59 6.04
C CYS A 163 4.02 13.20 6.65
N ARG A 164 3.66 12.21 5.85
CA ARG A 164 3.52 10.83 6.31
C ARG A 164 4.86 10.25 6.79
N GLU A 165 5.92 10.37 6.00
CA GLU A 165 7.25 9.86 6.34
C GLU A 165 7.75 10.46 7.66
N ARG A 166 7.62 11.79 7.82
CA ARG A 166 8.03 12.51 9.03
C ARG A 166 7.19 12.12 10.24
N ALA A 167 5.88 11.99 10.08
CA ALA A 167 4.99 11.54 11.15
C ALA A 167 5.31 10.10 11.58
N ASP A 168 5.56 9.20 10.63
CA ASP A 168 5.96 7.82 10.93
C ASP A 168 7.31 7.79 11.66
N TRP A 169 8.28 8.63 11.29
CA TRP A 169 9.54 8.77 11.99
C TRP A 169 9.36 9.30 13.41
N MET A 170 8.60 10.40 13.59
CA MET A 170 8.38 11.01 14.90
C MET A 170 7.69 10.04 15.85
N VAL A 171 6.60 9.40 15.44
CA VAL A 171 5.87 8.45 16.27
C VAL A 171 6.72 7.21 16.52
N GLY A 172 7.30 6.65 15.47
CA GLY A 172 8.10 5.43 15.57
C GLY A 172 9.30 5.57 16.49
N ILE A 173 10.08 6.61 16.31
CA ILE A 173 11.30 6.84 17.10
C ILE A 173 10.96 7.18 18.56
N ASN A 174 10.11 8.16 18.80
CA ASN A 174 9.82 8.63 20.15
C ASN A 174 9.10 7.59 21.00
N CYS A 175 8.05 6.97 20.45
CA CYS A 175 7.29 5.97 21.19
C CYS A 175 8.10 4.67 21.40
N SER A 176 8.87 4.23 20.39
CA SER A 176 9.72 3.04 20.56
C SER A 176 10.77 3.25 21.65
N ARG A 177 11.42 4.41 21.70
CA ARG A 177 12.39 4.75 22.73
C ARG A 177 11.73 4.84 24.12
N LEU A 178 10.61 5.55 24.21
CA LEU A 178 9.86 5.71 25.44
C LEU A 178 9.51 4.36 26.06
N PHE A 179 8.79 3.54 25.31
CA PHE A 179 8.36 2.23 25.82
C PHE A 179 9.53 1.28 26.08
N SER A 180 10.57 1.32 25.24
CA SER A 180 11.76 0.49 25.49
C SER A 180 12.47 0.87 26.78
N CYS A 181 12.60 2.16 27.07
CA CYS A 181 13.18 2.63 28.33
C CYS A 181 12.30 2.30 29.55
N LEU A 182 10.98 2.48 29.42
CA LEU A 182 10.04 2.18 30.52
C LEU A 182 10.01 0.69 30.89
N TYR A 183 10.09 -0.18 29.90
CA TYR A 183 9.96 -1.62 30.11
C TYR A 183 11.31 -2.37 30.14
N GLY A 184 12.44 -1.66 29.99
CA GLY A 184 13.77 -2.25 30.03
C GLY A 184 14.08 -3.27 28.94
N ARG A 185 13.36 -3.23 27.81
CA ARG A 185 13.54 -4.13 26.66
C ARG A 185 13.16 -3.44 25.36
N PRO A 186 13.72 -3.84 24.21
CA PRO A 186 13.35 -3.26 22.92
C PRO A 186 11.87 -3.49 22.60
N LEU A 187 11.13 -2.40 22.43
CA LEU A 187 9.73 -2.40 22.02
C LEU A 187 9.56 -1.47 20.83
N ALA A 188 9.19 -2.05 19.69
CA ALA A 188 8.94 -1.29 18.49
C ALA A 188 7.49 -0.78 18.47
N VAL A 189 7.33 0.52 18.19
CA VAL A 189 6.03 1.17 17.99
C VAL A 189 5.96 1.73 16.59
N GLY A 190 4.85 1.54 15.92
CA GLY A 190 4.64 2.03 14.57
C GLY A 190 3.17 2.24 14.27
N ARG A 191 2.90 3.18 13.39
CA ARG A 191 1.54 3.63 13.02
C ARG A 191 0.63 2.52 12.50
N VAL A 192 1.18 1.51 11.84
CA VAL A 192 0.41 0.37 11.31
C VAL A 192 0.55 -0.84 12.23
N MET A 193 1.77 -1.17 12.61
CA MET A 193 2.11 -2.37 13.38
C MET A 193 1.41 -2.39 14.76
N THR A 194 1.44 -1.28 15.49
CA THR A 194 0.89 -1.22 16.85
C THR A 194 -0.64 -1.32 16.89
N PRO A 195 -1.41 -0.58 16.06
CA PRO A 195 -2.87 -0.76 16.00
C PRO A 195 -3.27 -2.16 15.53
N THR A 196 -2.54 -2.75 14.59
CA THR A 196 -2.83 -4.12 14.13
C THR A 196 -2.64 -5.13 15.25
N LEU A 197 -1.56 -4.98 16.04
CA LEU A 197 -1.33 -5.81 17.22
C LEU A 197 -2.44 -5.60 18.27
N ALA A 198 -2.84 -4.36 18.52
CA ALA A 198 -3.92 -4.05 19.47
C ALA A 198 -5.23 -4.72 19.06
N MET A 199 -5.63 -4.62 17.78
CA MET A 199 -6.83 -5.30 17.27
C MET A 199 -6.76 -6.83 17.44
N THR A 200 -5.58 -7.42 17.24
CA THR A 200 -5.36 -8.85 17.44
C THR A 200 -5.54 -9.23 18.92
N VAL A 201 -4.91 -8.48 19.81
CA VAL A 201 -5.01 -8.70 21.27
C VAL A 201 -6.45 -8.54 21.78
N GLU A 202 -7.15 -7.50 21.33
CA GLU A 202 -8.56 -7.28 21.65
C GLU A 202 -9.44 -8.46 21.18
N ARG A 203 -9.17 -8.96 19.98
CA ARG A 203 -9.90 -10.12 19.43
C ARG A 203 -9.63 -11.39 20.25
N GLU A 204 -8.38 -11.67 20.60
CA GLU A 204 -8.01 -12.79 21.44
C GLU A 204 -8.66 -12.69 22.85
N ALA A 205 -8.65 -11.52 23.45
CA ALA A 205 -9.33 -11.26 24.71
C ALA A 205 -10.84 -11.50 24.61
N ALA A 206 -11.48 -11.05 23.52
CA ALA A 206 -12.91 -11.30 23.28
C ALA A 206 -13.22 -12.80 23.08
N ILE A 207 -12.32 -13.54 22.43
CA ILE A 207 -12.45 -15.00 22.28
C ILE A 207 -12.31 -15.70 23.65
N ALA A 208 -11.30 -15.32 24.43
CA ALA A 208 -11.08 -15.90 25.76
C ALA A 208 -12.23 -15.59 26.74
N ALA A 209 -12.82 -14.41 26.65
CA ALA A 209 -13.97 -14.00 27.47
C ALA A 209 -15.32 -14.44 26.90
N PHE A 210 -15.34 -15.20 25.81
CA PHE A 210 -16.59 -15.59 25.15
C PHE A 210 -17.40 -16.56 26.00
N VAL A 211 -18.61 -16.15 26.39
CA VAL A 211 -19.57 -17.00 27.09
C VAL A 211 -20.66 -17.42 26.11
N PRO A 212 -20.75 -18.72 25.78
CA PRO A 212 -21.81 -19.23 24.91
C PRO A 212 -23.20 -18.96 25.48
N LYS A 213 -24.06 -18.34 24.70
CA LYS A 213 -25.50 -18.18 25.06
C LYS A 213 -26.33 -19.11 24.20
N LYS A 214 -27.09 -19.98 24.87
CA LYS A 214 -28.04 -20.85 24.19
C LYS A 214 -29.22 -20.04 23.69
N PHE A 215 -29.71 -20.38 22.53
CA PHE A 215 -31.00 -19.90 22.00
C PHE A 215 -31.73 -21.10 21.37
N TYR A 216 -33.00 -20.94 21.20
CA TYR A 216 -33.91 -21.95 20.65
C TYR A 216 -34.62 -21.37 19.44
N THR A 217 -34.91 -22.22 18.46
CA THR A 217 -35.79 -21.92 17.34
C THR A 217 -36.78 -23.04 17.18
N VAL A 218 -38.02 -22.72 16.88
CA VAL A 218 -39.04 -23.68 16.54
C VAL A 218 -39.18 -23.67 15.03
N ALA A 219 -39.05 -24.83 14.42
CA ALA A 219 -39.25 -25.03 12.99
C ALA A 219 -40.52 -25.84 12.76
N LEU A 220 -41.36 -25.39 11.83
CA LEU A 220 -42.59 -26.06 11.41
C LEU A 220 -42.41 -26.51 9.96
N GLU A 221 -42.45 -27.82 9.75
CA GLU A 221 -42.46 -28.39 8.40
C GLU A 221 -43.87 -28.63 7.94
N LEU A 222 -44.27 -27.94 6.88
CA LEU A 222 -45.59 -28.03 6.27
C LEU A 222 -45.63 -29.15 5.22
N THR A 223 -46.79 -29.78 5.05
CA THR A 223 -46.99 -30.82 4.02
C THR A 223 -46.72 -30.35 2.60
N SER A 224 -46.74 -29.06 2.36
CA SER A 224 -46.35 -28.41 1.09
C SER A 224 -44.81 -28.37 0.85
N GLY A 225 -43.99 -28.85 1.82
CA GLY A 225 -42.54 -28.76 1.76
C GLY A 225 -41.93 -27.42 2.23
N PHE A 226 -42.72 -26.48 2.66
CA PHE A 226 -42.22 -25.24 3.26
C PHE A 226 -41.79 -25.45 4.70
N VAL A 227 -40.68 -24.83 5.09
CA VAL A 227 -40.24 -24.77 6.48
C VAL A 227 -40.38 -23.35 7.01
N ALA A 228 -41.24 -23.19 8.01
CA ALA A 228 -41.39 -21.93 8.73
C ALA A 228 -40.57 -21.99 10.02
N SER A 229 -39.73 -20.99 10.27
CA SER A 229 -38.86 -20.92 11.46
C SER A 229 -39.21 -19.71 12.31
N SER A 230 -39.27 -19.90 13.63
CA SER A 230 -39.41 -18.80 14.58
C SER A 230 -38.14 -17.92 14.58
N ARG A 231 -38.27 -16.71 15.16
CA ARG A 231 -37.09 -15.95 15.59
C ARG A 231 -36.36 -16.70 16.72
N ARG A 232 -35.13 -16.30 17.00
CA ARG A 232 -34.37 -16.82 18.13
C ARG A 232 -35.09 -16.50 19.45
N ILE A 233 -35.24 -17.52 20.30
CA ILE A 233 -35.90 -17.46 21.60
C ILE A 233 -34.85 -17.76 22.65
N SER A 234 -34.65 -16.87 23.61
CA SER A 234 -33.63 -17.03 24.66
C SER A 234 -34.03 -18.06 25.70
N GLU A 235 -35.33 -18.12 26.02
CA GLU A 235 -35.85 -18.96 27.10
C GLU A 235 -36.41 -20.28 26.56
N LYS A 236 -35.90 -21.40 27.12
CA LYS A 236 -36.33 -22.74 26.72
C LYS A 236 -37.84 -22.95 26.89
N ALA A 237 -38.36 -22.51 28.03
CA ALA A 237 -39.80 -22.66 28.33
C ALA A 237 -40.70 -21.93 27.32
N ALA A 238 -40.26 -20.76 26.84
CA ALA A 238 -40.97 -20.01 25.80
C ALA A 238 -40.97 -20.75 24.45
N ALA A 239 -39.86 -21.37 24.11
CA ALA A 239 -39.75 -22.20 22.90
C ALA A 239 -40.58 -23.45 22.99
N GLU A 240 -40.59 -24.14 24.13
CA GLU A 240 -41.44 -25.33 24.39
C GLU A 240 -42.94 -24.97 24.35
N LYS A 241 -43.34 -23.83 24.93
CA LYS A 241 -44.70 -23.35 24.84
C LYS A 241 -45.15 -23.07 23.41
N LEU A 242 -44.28 -22.43 22.61
CA LEU A 242 -44.56 -22.20 21.20
C LEU A 242 -44.68 -23.52 20.43
N LEU A 243 -43.79 -24.46 20.69
CA LEU A 243 -43.82 -25.79 20.06
C LEU A 243 -45.09 -26.56 20.39
N ALA A 244 -45.56 -26.51 21.67
CA ALA A 244 -46.79 -27.15 22.09
C ALA A 244 -47.99 -26.56 21.36
N GLY A 245 -48.11 -25.23 21.31
CA GLY A 245 -49.16 -24.57 20.56
C GLY A 245 -49.19 -24.93 19.06
N CYS A 246 -47.99 -25.03 18.44
CA CYS A 246 -47.94 -25.48 17.03
C CYS A 246 -48.32 -26.95 16.81
N ARG A 247 -48.28 -27.81 17.85
CA ARG A 247 -48.69 -29.18 17.76
C ARG A 247 -50.22 -29.38 17.97
N GLU A 248 -50.83 -28.48 18.72
CA GLU A 248 -52.27 -28.51 18.94
C GLU A 248 -53.05 -27.95 17.73
N GLU A 249 -52.43 -26.99 17.03
CA GLU A 249 -53.04 -26.35 15.84
C GLU A 249 -52.58 -27.10 14.56
N MET A 250 -53.52 -27.79 13.92
CA MET A 250 -53.24 -28.58 12.70
C MET A 250 -53.22 -27.72 11.42
N VAL A 251 -53.50 -26.43 11.52
CA VAL A 251 -53.61 -25.51 10.37
C VAL A 251 -52.80 -24.26 10.63
N SER A 252 -51.97 -23.88 9.65
CA SER A 252 -51.24 -22.61 9.68
C SER A 252 -51.75 -21.63 8.62
N THR A 253 -51.96 -20.39 9.02
CA THR A 253 -52.47 -19.33 8.13
C THR A 253 -51.35 -18.37 7.77
N ILE A 254 -51.11 -18.15 6.47
CA ILE A 254 -50.18 -17.15 5.98
C ILE A 254 -50.83 -15.77 6.13
N GLN A 255 -50.32 -14.95 7.04
CA GLN A 255 -50.88 -13.62 7.29
C GLN A 255 -50.41 -12.58 6.29
N LYS A 256 -49.17 -12.73 5.76
CA LYS A 256 -48.61 -11.75 4.85
C LYS A 256 -47.57 -12.38 3.91
N ILE A 257 -47.71 -12.09 2.63
CA ILE A 257 -46.72 -12.42 1.61
C ILE A 257 -46.11 -11.11 1.13
N THR A 258 -44.78 -11.02 1.18
CA THR A 258 -44.05 -9.87 0.63
C THR A 258 -43.17 -10.36 -0.51
N ARG A 259 -43.36 -9.83 -1.71
CA ARG A 259 -42.52 -10.05 -2.87
C ARG A 259 -41.69 -8.81 -3.08
N LYS A 260 -40.35 -8.97 -3.13
CA LYS A 260 -39.43 -7.88 -3.45
C LYS A 260 -38.51 -8.34 -4.57
N GLU A 261 -38.43 -7.52 -5.60
CA GLU A 261 -37.37 -7.68 -6.58
C GLU A 261 -36.08 -7.12 -6.00
N LYS A 262 -35.01 -7.88 -6.10
CA LYS A 262 -33.67 -7.50 -5.65
C LYS A 262 -32.73 -7.60 -6.85
N ALA A 263 -32.21 -6.46 -7.28
CA ALA A 263 -31.14 -6.45 -8.26
C ALA A 263 -29.82 -6.72 -7.52
N GLU A 264 -29.07 -7.71 -7.96
CA GLU A 264 -27.71 -7.98 -7.51
C GLU A 264 -26.74 -7.58 -8.63
N ASN A 265 -25.95 -6.57 -8.36
CA ASN A 265 -24.90 -6.18 -9.28
C ASN A 265 -23.76 -7.21 -9.22
N PRO A 266 -23.03 -7.41 -10.33
CA PRO A 266 -21.82 -8.21 -10.30
C PRO A 266 -20.81 -7.59 -9.31
N PRO A 267 -19.92 -8.40 -8.71
CA PRO A 267 -18.90 -7.87 -7.84
C PRO A 267 -17.99 -6.90 -8.63
N PRO A 268 -17.47 -5.85 -7.99
CA PRO A 268 -16.48 -4.97 -8.62
C PRO A 268 -15.20 -5.73 -8.94
N LEU A 269 -14.34 -5.16 -9.77
CA LEU A 269 -13.00 -5.70 -10.00
C LEU A 269 -12.17 -5.65 -8.71
N TYR A 270 -11.11 -6.44 -8.64
CA TYR A 270 -10.28 -6.51 -7.45
C TYR A 270 -9.41 -5.26 -7.27
N ASP A 271 -9.47 -4.68 -6.07
CA ASP A 271 -8.35 -3.94 -5.50
C ASP A 271 -7.33 -4.91 -4.86
N LEU A 272 -6.18 -4.41 -4.46
CA LEU A 272 -5.14 -5.25 -3.86
C LEU A 272 -5.62 -5.94 -2.58
N THR A 273 -6.31 -5.22 -1.70
CA THR A 273 -6.74 -5.75 -0.38
C THR A 273 -7.77 -6.86 -0.54
N THR A 274 -8.74 -6.66 -1.42
CA THR A 274 -9.77 -7.67 -1.70
C THR A 274 -9.18 -8.91 -2.34
N LEU A 275 -8.24 -8.72 -3.30
CA LEU A 275 -7.51 -9.82 -3.91
C LEU A 275 -6.67 -10.61 -2.89
N GLN A 276 -5.94 -9.93 -2.02
CA GLN A 276 -5.14 -10.59 -0.97
C GLN A 276 -6.02 -11.41 -0.02
N ARG A 277 -7.17 -10.88 0.37
CA ARG A 277 -8.13 -11.58 1.24
C ARG A 277 -8.70 -12.83 0.58
N ASP A 278 -9.10 -12.73 -0.68
CA ASP A 278 -9.68 -13.86 -1.40
C ASP A 278 -8.61 -14.89 -1.79
N ALA A 279 -7.41 -14.47 -2.18
CA ALA A 279 -6.28 -15.37 -2.42
C ALA A 279 -5.88 -16.14 -1.15
N ASN A 280 -5.90 -15.48 0.01
CA ASN A 280 -5.67 -16.15 1.28
C ASN A 280 -6.77 -17.17 1.59
N ARG A 281 -8.03 -16.78 1.45
CA ARG A 281 -9.18 -17.66 1.73
C ARG A 281 -9.28 -18.86 0.82
N LEU A 282 -8.99 -18.69 -0.49
CA LEU A 282 -9.20 -19.73 -1.51
C LEU A 282 -7.95 -20.56 -1.76
N LEU A 283 -6.76 -19.96 -1.67
CA LEU A 283 -5.48 -20.55 -2.08
C LEU A 283 -4.47 -20.66 -0.93
N GLY A 284 -4.76 -20.08 0.23
CA GLY A 284 -3.85 -20.06 1.38
C GLY A 284 -2.63 -19.15 1.20
N TYR A 285 -2.63 -18.24 0.22
CA TYR A 285 -1.50 -17.35 -0.01
C TYR A 285 -1.42 -16.26 1.07
N SER A 286 -0.20 -15.92 1.47
CA SER A 286 0.01 -14.72 2.29
C SER A 286 -0.25 -13.44 1.50
N ALA A 287 -0.48 -12.34 2.19
CA ALA A 287 -0.63 -11.03 1.54
C ALA A 287 0.61 -10.66 0.72
N GLN A 288 1.82 -10.97 1.21
CA GLN A 288 3.07 -10.73 0.49
C GLN A 288 3.18 -11.58 -0.77
N GLN A 289 2.91 -12.89 -0.69
CA GLN A 289 2.93 -13.76 -1.87
C GLN A 289 1.95 -13.30 -2.95
N THR A 290 0.75 -12.88 -2.55
CA THR A 290 -0.24 -12.34 -3.50
C THR A 290 0.29 -11.07 -4.18
N LEU A 291 0.88 -10.15 -3.41
CA LEU A 291 1.47 -8.93 -3.96
C LEU A 291 2.62 -9.25 -4.93
N ASP A 292 3.50 -10.19 -4.59
CA ASP A 292 4.64 -10.56 -5.43
C ASP A 292 4.18 -11.17 -6.76
N TYR A 293 3.15 -12.01 -6.74
CA TYR A 293 2.55 -12.56 -7.96
C TYR A 293 1.92 -11.47 -8.83
N VAL A 294 1.11 -10.58 -8.25
CA VAL A 294 0.47 -9.50 -9.01
C VAL A 294 1.49 -8.51 -9.55
N GLN A 295 2.54 -8.22 -8.78
CA GLN A 295 3.65 -7.39 -9.23
C GLN A 295 4.36 -8.03 -10.45
N SER A 296 4.60 -9.35 -10.40
CA SER A 296 5.17 -10.08 -11.55
C SER A 296 4.25 -10.07 -12.78
N LEU A 297 2.93 -10.16 -12.58
CA LEU A 297 1.96 -10.07 -13.67
C LEU A 297 1.92 -8.65 -14.27
N TYR A 298 1.99 -7.62 -13.44
CA TYR A 298 2.08 -6.23 -13.89
C TYR A 298 3.34 -5.99 -14.74
N GLU A 299 4.50 -6.46 -14.29
CA GLU A 299 5.75 -6.34 -15.04
C GLU A 299 5.74 -7.12 -16.37
N LYS A 300 4.90 -8.15 -16.46
CA LYS A 300 4.61 -8.92 -17.70
C LYS A 300 3.48 -8.33 -18.54
N GLN A 301 2.95 -7.18 -18.17
CA GLN A 301 1.88 -6.47 -18.88
C GLN A 301 0.53 -7.23 -18.90
N LEU A 302 0.29 -8.08 -17.90
CA LEU A 302 -0.93 -8.90 -17.80
C LEU A 302 -1.99 -8.30 -16.87
N THR A 303 -1.61 -7.35 -16.01
CA THR A 303 -2.50 -6.62 -15.10
C THR A 303 -2.11 -5.14 -15.03
N THR A 304 -3.00 -4.32 -14.49
CA THR A 304 -2.72 -2.91 -14.13
C THR A 304 -1.88 -2.83 -12.85
N TYR A 305 -1.47 -1.62 -12.46
CA TYR A 305 -0.63 -1.41 -11.26
C TYR A 305 -1.30 -1.99 -10.01
N PRO A 306 -0.63 -2.90 -9.28
CA PRO A 306 -1.26 -3.68 -8.22
C PRO A 306 -1.65 -2.88 -6.98
N ARG A 307 -0.94 -1.79 -6.66
CA ARG A 307 -1.24 -0.97 -5.48
C ARG A 307 -2.27 0.11 -5.81
N THR A 308 -3.45 -0.33 -6.20
CA THR A 308 -4.60 0.51 -6.49
C THR A 308 -5.75 0.19 -5.54
N ASP A 309 -6.52 1.20 -5.20
CA ASP A 309 -7.83 1.13 -4.53
C ASP A 309 -9.00 1.28 -5.52
N SER A 310 -8.69 1.41 -6.81
CA SER A 310 -9.69 1.42 -7.88
C SER A 310 -10.23 0.01 -8.15
N CYS A 311 -11.54 -0.09 -8.23
CA CYS A 311 -12.30 -1.32 -8.51
C CYS A 311 -13.01 -1.27 -9.87
N TYR A 312 -12.57 -0.40 -10.80
CA TYR A 312 -13.15 -0.20 -12.13
C TYR A 312 -12.28 -0.80 -13.22
#